data_2a8eeda92747affa91d7e36fb34dba41
#
_entry.id   2a8eeda92747affa91d7e36fb34dba41
#
_cell.length_a   1.000
_cell.length_b   1.000
_cell.length_c   1.000
_cell.angle_alpha   90.00
_cell.angle_beta   90.00
_cell.angle_gamma   90.00
#
_symmetry.space_group_name_H-M   'P 1'
#
loop_
_entity.id
_entity.type
_entity.pdbx_description
1 polymer ?
#
loop_
_entity_poly.entity_id
_entity_poly.type
_entity_poly.pdbx_seq_one_letter_code
_entity_poly.pdbx_strand_id
1 'polypeptide(L)'
;MFKKELDSDDLLQQDPAELGGIDGHPTPEQRADFVVKRLEQFIRENRTVDEGMSFKQWTDMARTEIAVTIVDAETSYQDDDIVSNRLVISAAASLITIGFWGTLLAFDKAQYLVVAIICVIAGLWLFAVAGEWRFRKFFRMREAKKRAKSLRRVEDLNRRIKKMEKQLEKDVKEIEETVSAMVKTKANAARSDTENTMLSTIKDFREKMGMSG
;
A
#
# COMPACT_ATOMS: atom_id res chain seq x y z
N MET A 1 28.15 5.78 -5.45
CA MET A 1 27.24 6.18 -6.52
C MET A 1 25.90 6.42 -5.88
N PHE A 2 25.49 7.70 -5.70
CA PHE A 2 24.27 8.08 -5.00
C PHE A 2 23.07 7.60 -5.83
N LYS A 3 22.25 6.66 -5.30
CA LYS A 3 20.90 6.43 -5.79
C LYS A 3 20.16 7.76 -5.60
N LYS A 4 19.85 8.45 -6.68
CA LYS A 4 18.91 9.55 -6.67
C LYS A 4 17.62 8.93 -6.15
N GLU A 5 17.24 9.21 -4.91
CA GLU A 5 15.89 8.93 -4.43
C GLU A 5 14.97 9.70 -5.36
N LEU A 6 14.26 8.97 -6.23
CA LEU A 6 13.21 9.59 -7.03
C LEU A 6 12.20 10.18 -6.07
N ASP A 7 11.95 11.45 -6.21
CA ASP A 7 10.99 12.18 -5.41
C ASP A 7 9.61 11.52 -5.58
N SER A 8 8.88 11.38 -4.49
CA SER A 8 7.61 10.64 -4.49
C SER A 8 6.59 11.22 -5.46
N ASP A 9 6.69 12.50 -5.77
CA ASP A 9 5.78 13.21 -6.67
C ASP A 9 6.11 12.98 -8.15
N ASP A 10 7.39 12.81 -8.50
CA ASP A 10 7.81 12.43 -9.86
C ASP A 10 7.33 11.03 -10.26
N LEU A 11 7.27 10.10 -9.28
CA LEU A 11 6.80 8.73 -9.51
C LEU A 11 5.29 8.65 -9.80
N LEU A 12 4.52 9.67 -9.40
CA LEU A 12 3.06 9.73 -9.62
C LEU A 12 2.70 10.27 -11.01
N GLN A 13 3.63 10.96 -11.67
CA GLN A 13 3.43 11.55 -13.00
C GLN A 13 4.04 10.74 -14.15
N GLN A 14 4.88 9.74 -13.85
CA GLN A 14 5.57 8.95 -14.87
C GLN A 14 4.86 7.63 -15.13
N ASP A 15 4.78 7.27 -16.41
CA ASP A 15 4.33 5.94 -16.85
C ASP A 15 5.29 4.86 -16.27
N PRO A 16 4.79 3.69 -15.79
CA PRO A 16 5.65 2.60 -15.32
C PRO A 16 6.74 2.20 -16.32
N ALA A 17 6.50 2.38 -17.60
CA ALA A 17 7.47 2.15 -18.68
C ALA A 17 8.63 3.16 -18.68
N GLU A 18 8.43 4.37 -18.14
CA GLU A 18 9.44 5.44 -18.08
C GLU A 18 10.32 5.39 -16.83
N LEU A 19 9.94 4.59 -15.84
CA LEU A 19 10.74 4.35 -14.62
C LEU A 19 11.98 3.49 -14.96
N GLY A 20 12.89 4.08 -15.72
CA GLY A 20 14.12 3.42 -16.12
C GLY A 20 15.01 3.07 -14.92
N GLY A 21 15.32 1.77 -14.76
CA GLY A 21 16.49 1.32 -14.02
C GLY A 21 17.79 1.81 -14.68
N ILE A 22 18.95 1.37 -14.20
CA ILE A 22 20.28 1.74 -14.75
C ILE A 22 20.38 1.45 -16.25
N ASP A 23 19.57 0.50 -16.77
CA ASP A 23 19.50 0.09 -18.18
C ASP A 23 18.21 0.56 -18.90
N GLY A 24 17.51 1.56 -18.39
CA GLY A 24 16.25 2.05 -18.97
C GLY A 24 15.00 1.19 -18.64
N HIS A 25 15.14 0.08 -17.94
CA HIS A 25 14.02 -0.76 -17.51
C HIS A 25 13.80 -0.65 -15.99
N PRO A 26 12.55 -0.43 -15.55
CA PRO A 26 12.26 -0.36 -14.12
C PRO A 26 12.46 -1.72 -13.44
N THR A 27 13.08 -1.70 -12.26
CA THR A 27 13.23 -2.93 -11.46
C THR A 27 11.86 -3.41 -10.96
N PRO A 28 11.68 -4.72 -10.70
CA PRO A 28 10.43 -5.23 -10.14
C PRO A 28 9.99 -4.51 -8.87
N GLU A 29 10.94 -4.10 -8.03
CA GLU A 29 10.70 -3.34 -6.81
C GLU A 29 10.12 -1.95 -7.09
N GLN A 30 10.67 -1.24 -8.09
CA GLN A 30 10.19 0.09 -8.50
C GLN A 30 8.77 0.01 -9.07
N ARG A 31 8.48 -1.00 -9.92
CA ARG A 31 7.14 -1.23 -10.45
C ARG A 31 6.11 -1.51 -9.34
N ALA A 32 6.47 -2.36 -8.39
CA ALA A 32 5.58 -2.67 -7.26
C ALA A 32 5.31 -1.44 -6.39
N ASP A 33 6.32 -0.62 -6.11
CA ASP A 33 6.18 0.62 -5.34
C ASP A 33 5.31 1.64 -6.08
N PHE A 34 5.50 1.79 -7.39
CA PHE A 34 4.68 2.65 -8.23
C PHE A 34 3.20 2.26 -8.17
N VAL A 35 2.88 0.99 -8.41
CA VAL A 35 1.48 0.53 -8.43
C VAL A 35 0.81 0.66 -7.06
N VAL A 36 1.54 0.41 -5.96
CA VAL A 36 1.01 0.62 -4.60
C VAL A 36 0.72 2.10 -4.33
N LYS A 37 1.65 3.01 -4.69
CA LYS A 37 1.44 4.45 -4.55
C LYS A 37 0.26 4.94 -5.39
N ARG A 38 0.11 4.43 -6.62
CA ARG A 38 -1.01 4.77 -7.49
C ARG A 38 -2.35 4.34 -6.92
N LEU A 39 -2.42 3.16 -6.31
CA LEU A 39 -3.61 2.69 -5.59
C LEU A 39 -3.95 3.57 -4.37
N GLU A 40 -2.96 4.00 -3.61
CA GLU A 40 -3.15 4.91 -2.48
C GLU A 40 -3.65 6.28 -2.95
N GLN A 41 -3.07 6.80 -4.03
CA GLN A 41 -3.53 8.05 -4.66
C GLN A 41 -4.98 7.93 -5.15
N PHE A 42 -5.32 6.85 -5.84
CA PHE A 42 -6.67 6.60 -6.35
C PHE A 42 -7.73 6.60 -5.22
N ILE A 43 -7.40 6.09 -4.05
CA ILE A 43 -8.29 6.16 -2.89
C ILE A 43 -8.36 7.58 -2.31
N ARG A 44 -7.22 8.29 -2.26
CA ARG A 44 -7.14 9.63 -1.68
C ARG A 44 -7.91 10.66 -2.51
N GLU A 45 -7.79 10.59 -3.82
CA GLU A 45 -8.40 11.52 -4.79
C GLU A 45 -9.82 11.12 -5.21
N ASN A 46 -10.49 10.29 -4.41
CA ASN A 46 -11.88 9.89 -4.61
C ASN A 46 -12.13 9.19 -5.95
N ARG A 47 -11.16 8.45 -6.45
CA ARG A 47 -11.23 7.67 -7.70
C ARG A 47 -11.46 8.53 -8.97
N THR A 48 -11.18 9.81 -8.90
CA THR A 48 -11.33 10.74 -10.03
C THR A 48 -10.10 10.84 -10.91
N VAL A 49 -9.11 9.97 -10.70
CA VAL A 49 -7.91 9.94 -11.55
C VAL A 49 -8.27 9.36 -12.90
N ASP A 50 -8.34 10.23 -13.89
CA ASP A 50 -8.90 10.03 -15.23
C ASP A 50 -7.91 9.33 -16.18
N GLU A 51 -7.26 8.27 -15.74
CA GLU A 51 -6.21 7.59 -16.50
C GLU A 51 -6.59 6.19 -16.98
N GLY A 52 -7.78 6.03 -17.52
CA GLY A 52 -8.15 4.86 -18.32
C GLY A 52 -8.20 3.50 -17.61
N MET A 53 -7.56 3.33 -16.45
CA MET A 53 -7.54 2.07 -15.71
C MET A 53 -8.44 2.11 -14.48
N SER A 54 -9.30 1.09 -14.34
CA SER A 54 -10.15 0.93 -13.17
C SER A 54 -9.34 0.53 -11.92
N PHE A 55 -9.86 0.85 -10.73
CA PHE A 55 -9.24 0.41 -9.47
C PHE A 55 -9.00 -1.12 -9.42
N LYS A 56 -9.87 -1.91 -10.03
CA LYS A 56 -9.71 -3.36 -10.11
C LYS A 56 -8.48 -3.74 -10.93
N GLN A 57 -8.28 -3.13 -12.09
CA GLN A 57 -7.10 -3.37 -12.94
C GLN A 57 -5.80 -2.98 -12.22
N TRP A 58 -5.77 -1.81 -11.54
CA TRP A 58 -4.63 -1.40 -10.72
C TRP A 58 -4.36 -2.39 -9.57
N THR A 59 -5.39 -2.93 -8.94
CA THR A 59 -5.23 -3.93 -7.87
C THR A 59 -4.68 -5.25 -8.40
N ASP A 60 -5.14 -5.70 -9.56
CA ASP A 60 -4.65 -6.93 -10.17
C ASP A 60 -3.21 -6.77 -10.66
N MET A 61 -2.85 -5.62 -11.23
CA MET A 61 -1.47 -5.28 -11.57
C MET A 61 -0.57 -5.24 -10.32
N ALA A 62 -1.01 -4.61 -9.24
CA ALA A 62 -0.27 -4.56 -7.98
C ALA A 62 -0.01 -5.97 -7.41
N ARG A 63 -0.98 -6.86 -7.48
CA ARG A 63 -0.82 -8.26 -7.05
C ARG A 63 0.26 -8.97 -7.86
N THR A 64 0.24 -8.78 -9.18
CA THR A 64 1.22 -9.39 -10.08
C THR A 64 2.62 -8.85 -9.80
N GLU A 65 2.81 -7.55 -9.75
CA GLU A 65 4.12 -6.92 -9.49
C GLU A 65 4.66 -7.26 -8.11
N ILE A 66 3.82 -7.29 -7.08
CA ILE A 66 4.23 -7.71 -5.73
C ILE A 66 4.58 -9.21 -5.71
N ALA A 67 3.84 -10.06 -6.42
CA ALA A 67 4.18 -11.48 -6.52
C ALA A 67 5.53 -11.68 -7.19
N VAL A 68 5.82 -10.95 -8.27
CA VAL A 68 7.13 -10.96 -8.94
C VAL A 68 8.25 -10.52 -7.99
N THR A 69 8.06 -9.44 -7.21
CA THR A 69 9.07 -9.00 -6.25
C THR A 69 9.31 -10.00 -5.12
N ILE A 70 8.29 -10.75 -4.70
CA ILE A 70 8.44 -11.80 -3.70
C ILE A 70 9.24 -12.97 -4.28
N VAL A 71 8.88 -13.41 -5.49
CA VAL A 71 9.59 -14.50 -6.19
C VAL A 71 11.04 -14.09 -6.46
N ASP A 72 11.31 -12.88 -6.93
CA ASP A 72 12.66 -12.37 -7.14
C ASP A 72 13.48 -12.34 -5.83
N ALA A 73 12.86 -11.90 -4.73
CA ALA A 73 13.50 -11.92 -3.43
C ALA A 73 13.76 -13.36 -2.92
N GLU A 74 12.87 -14.30 -3.22
CA GLU A 74 13.03 -15.71 -2.84
C GLU A 74 14.07 -16.42 -3.70
N THR A 75 14.07 -16.21 -5.02
CA THR A 75 15.06 -16.79 -5.94
C THR A 75 16.45 -16.24 -5.64
N SER A 76 16.59 -14.94 -5.44
CA SER A 76 17.86 -14.35 -5.03
C SER A 76 18.32 -14.85 -3.64
N TYR A 77 17.42 -15.33 -2.78
CA TYR A 77 17.77 -15.99 -1.52
C TYR A 77 18.20 -17.45 -1.71
N GLN A 78 17.68 -18.14 -2.72
CA GLN A 78 17.95 -19.55 -3.03
C GLN A 78 19.21 -19.74 -3.90
N ASP A 79 19.40 -18.90 -4.93
CA ASP A 79 20.53 -18.97 -5.87
C ASP A 79 21.86 -18.60 -5.24
N ASP A 80 21.84 -17.79 -4.21
CA ASP A 80 23.03 -17.51 -3.44
C ASP A 80 23.34 -18.67 -2.50
N ASP A 81 23.84 -19.64 -3.08
CA ASP A 81 24.47 -20.82 -2.49
C ASP A 81 24.65 -20.76 -0.98
N ILE A 82 23.73 -21.43 -0.28
CA ILE A 82 23.87 -21.78 1.13
C ILE A 82 25.26 -22.36 1.37
N VAL A 83 25.83 -23.01 0.37
CA VAL A 83 27.16 -23.63 0.38
C VAL A 83 28.27 -22.57 0.39
N SER A 84 28.25 -21.61 -0.55
CA SER A 84 29.23 -20.52 -0.65
C SER A 84 29.30 -19.68 0.63
N ASN A 85 28.13 -19.29 1.15
CA ASN A 85 28.06 -18.48 2.36
C ASN A 85 28.47 -19.26 3.63
N ARG A 86 28.18 -20.57 3.72
CA ARG A 86 28.65 -21.43 4.81
C ARG A 86 30.15 -21.57 4.74
N LEU A 87 30.74 -21.75 3.56
CA LEU A 87 32.18 -21.82 3.37
C LEU A 87 32.87 -20.52 3.79
N VAL A 88 32.37 -19.37 3.38
CA VAL A 88 32.95 -18.07 3.79
C VAL A 88 32.85 -17.86 5.30
N ILE A 89 31.73 -18.17 5.93
CA ILE A 89 31.59 -18.07 7.39
C ILE A 89 32.51 -19.07 8.11
N SER A 90 32.62 -20.31 7.63
CA SER A 90 33.52 -21.29 8.24
C SER A 90 34.98 -20.90 8.07
N ALA A 91 35.36 -20.36 6.91
CA ALA A 91 36.70 -19.85 6.67
C ALA A 91 37.03 -18.65 7.58
N ALA A 92 36.11 -17.72 7.72
CA ALA A 92 36.23 -16.58 8.64
C ALA A 92 36.41 -17.04 10.10
N ALA A 93 35.57 -17.98 10.55
CA ALA A 93 35.64 -18.55 11.87
C ALA A 93 36.98 -19.27 12.10
N SER A 94 37.45 -20.05 11.11
CA SER A 94 38.74 -20.74 11.19
C SER A 94 39.91 -19.75 11.31
N LEU A 95 39.90 -18.67 10.51
CA LEU A 95 40.93 -17.63 10.57
C LEU A 95 40.94 -16.93 11.94
N ILE A 96 39.79 -16.61 12.50
CA ILE A 96 39.69 -16.00 13.83
C ILE A 96 40.24 -16.98 14.90
N THR A 97 39.87 -18.25 14.79
CA THR A 97 40.33 -19.26 15.74
C THR A 97 41.86 -19.48 15.67
N ILE A 98 42.40 -19.57 14.46
CA ILE A 98 43.86 -19.68 14.24
C ILE A 98 44.58 -18.45 14.78
N GLY A 99 44.04 -17.25 14.52
CA GLY A 99 44.57 -16.01 15.04
C GLY A 99 44.56 -15.96 16.57
N PHE A 100 43.46 -16.38 17.20
CA PHE A 100 43.37 -16.47 18.66
C PHE A 100 44.41 -17.43 19.28
N TRP A 101 44.51 -18.65 18.74
CA TRP A 101 45.54 -19.60 19.20
C TRP A 101 46.94 -19.11 18.89
N GLY A 102 47.14 -18.41 17.75
CA GLY A 102 48.43 -17.80 17.41
C GLY A 102 48.87 -16.73 18.41
N THR A 103 47.94 -15.97 19.00
CA THR A 103 48.29 -15.00 20.07
C THR A 103 48.76 -15.70 21.36
N LEU A 104 48.20 -16.85 21.69
CA LEU A 104 48.64 -17.66 22.83
C LEU A 104 50.06 -18.19 22.62
N LEU A 105 50.38 -18.66 21.40
CA LEU A 105 51.72 -19.13 21.06
C LEU A 105 52.76 -18.02 20.92
N ALA A 106 52.31 -16.78 20.71
CA ALA A 106 53.17 -15.61 20.60
C ALA A 106 53.85 -15.18 21.93
N PHE A 107 53.39 -15.72 23.08
CA PHE A 107 54.08 -15.52 24.36
C PHE A 107 55.52 -16.10 24.33
N ASP A 108 55.76 -17.13 23.54
CA ASP A 108 57.11 -17.72 23.39
C ASP A 108 57.96 -17.06 22.30
N LYS A 109 57.35 -16.58 21.21
CA LYS A 109 58.03 -15.99 20.06
C LYS A 109 57.24 -14.86 19.44
N ALA A 110 57.72 -13.62 19.55
CA ALA A 110 57.06 -12.40 19.07
C ALA A 110 56.72 -12.41 17.54
N GLN A 111 57.42 -13.21 16.74
CA GLN A 111 57.15 -13.35 15.31
C GLN A 111 55.76 -13.89 14.99
N TYR A 112 55.16 -14.73 15.85
CA TYR A 112 53.84 -15.30 15.66
C TYR A 112 52.72 -14.28 15.97
N LEU A 113 53.02 -13.24 16.75
CA LEU A 113 52.02 -12.20 17.08
C LEU A 113 51.56 -11.43 15.83
N VAL A 114 52.46 -11.08 14.93
CA VAL A 114 52.16 -10.38 13.71
C VAL A 114 51.22 -11.20 12.81
N VAL A 115 51.54 -12.47 12.63
CA VAL A 115 50.72 -13.40 11.83
C VAL A 115 49.36 -13.60 12.46
N ALA A 116 49.30 -13.74 13.78
CA ALA A 116 48.04 -13.89 14.50
C ALA A 116 47.12 -12.67 14.35
N ILE A 117 47.65 -11.46 14.46
CA ILE A 117 46.89 -10.23 14.25
C ILE A 117 46.35 -10.13 12.82
N ILE A 118 47.15 -10.44 11.81
CA ILE A 118 46.73 -10.45 10.41
C ILE A 118 45.59 -11.43 10.20
N CYS A 119 45.69 -12.66 10.75
CA CYS A 119 44.63 -13.67 10.64
C CYS A 119 43.32 -13.21 11.30
N VAL A 120 43.37 -12.57 12.47
CA VAL A 120 42.18 -12.05 13.14
C VAL A 120 41.53 -10.94 12.32
N ILE A 121 42.30 -9.98 11.81
CA ILE A 121 41.78 -8.88 10.98
C ILE A 121 41.16 -9.42 9.70
N ALA A 122 41.83 -10.34 8.99
CA ALA A 122 41.32 -10.97 7.79
C ALA A 122 39.99 -11.74 8.06
N GLY A 123 39.93 -12.49 9.15
CA GLY A 123 38.75 -13.23 9.56
C GLY A 123 37.57 -12.32 9.91
N LEU A 124 37.82 -11.22 10.63
CA LEU A 124 36.81 -10.23 10.94
C LEU A 124 36.29 -9.49 9.67
N TRP A 125 37.20 -9.19 8.74
CA TRP A 125 36.83 -8.58 7.47
C TRP A 125 35.94 -9.49 6.63
N LEU A 126 36.29 -10.77 6.50
CA LEU A 126 35.46 -11.76 5.82
C LEU A 126 34.10 -11.93 6.50
N PHE A 127 34.07 -11.92 7.82
CA PHE A 127 32.80 -12.00 8.57
C PHE A 127 31.91 -10.77 8.34
N ALA A 128 32.51 -9.58 8.28
CA ALA A 128 31.79 -8.35 7.97
C ALA A 128 31.17 -8.37 6.57
N VAL A 129 31.95 -8.79 5.56
CA VAL A 129 31.46 -8.93 4.16
C VAL A 129 30.34 -9.95 4.06
N ALA A 130 30.48 -11.12 4.66
CA ALA A 130 29.45 -12.15 4.68
C ALA A 130 28.18 -11.68 5.43
N GLY A 131 28.36 -10.91 6.50
CA GLY A 131 27.27 -10.29 7.27
C GLY A 131 26.49 -9.28 6.46
N GLU A 132 27.19 -8.34 5.80
CA GLU A 132 26.57 -7.31 4.98
C GLU A 132 25.66 -7.92 3.90
N TRP A 133 26.14 -8.96 3.25
CA TRP A 133 25.40 -9.65 2.20
C TRP A 133 24.10 -10.30 2.72
N ARG A 134 24.15 -10.95 3.88
CA ARG A 134 22.97 -11.50 4.57
C ARG A 134 21.99 -10.43 5.00
N PHE A 135 22.48 -9.29 5.50
CA PHE A 135 21.62 -8.17 5.88
C PHE A 135 20.88 -7.60 4.67
N ARG A 136 21.54 -7.37 3.54
CA ARG A 136 20.89 -6.86 2.31
C ARG A 136 19.75 -7.76 1.87
N LYS A 137 19.93 -9.09 1.86
CA LYS A 137 18.88 -10.06 1.51
C LYS A 137 17.71 -10.05 2.47
N PHE A 138 18.01 -10.03 3.76
CA PHE A 138 16.96 -9.94 4.78
C PHE A 138 16.12 -8.68 4.62
N PHE A 139 16.75 -7.55 4.32
CA PHE A 139 16.03 -6.29 4.08
C PHE A 139 15.15 -6.36 2.83
N ARG A 140 15.63 -6.88 1.71
CA ARG A 140 14.83 -7.06 0.49
C ARG A 140 13.58 -7.91 0.74
N MET A 141 13.74 -9.06 1.39
CA MET A 141 12.61 -9.92 1.74
C MET A 141 11.62 -9.21 2.68
N ARG A 142 12.13 -8.45 3.65
CA ARG A 142 11.30 -7.69 4.58
C ARG A 142 10.53 -6.58 3.85
N GLU A 143 11.14 -5.92 2.88
CA GLU A 143 10.48 -4.90 2.06
C GLU A 143 9.42 -5.50 1.15
N ALA A 144 9.70 -6.60 0.47
CA ALA A 144 8.70 -7.31 -0.33
C ALA A 144 7.45 -7.68 0.51
N LYS A 145 7.65 -8.20 1.72
CA LYS A 145 6.55 -8.48 2.65
C LYS A 145 5.82 -7.23 3.14
N LYS A 146 6.51 -6.09 3.30
CA LYS A 146 5.85 -4.81 3.63
C LYS A 146 4.94 -4.35 2.50
N ARG A 147 5.38 -4.44 1.23
CA ARG A 147 4.57 -4.10 0.05
C ARG A 147 3.29 -4.94 -0.02
N ALA A 148 3.40 -6.24 0.21
CA ALA A 148 2.22 -7.12 0.28
C ALA A 148 1.25 -6.73 1.41
N LYS A 149 1.77 -6.30 2.56
CA LYS A 149 0.95 -5.81 3.67
C LYS A 149 0.28 -4.47 3.35
N SER A 150 0.97 -3.57 2.65
CA SER A 150 0.39 -2.29 2.20
C SER A 150 -0.75 -2.52 1.23
N LEU A 151 -0.59 -3.41 0.25
CA LEU A 151 -1.66 -3.77 -0.67
C LEU A 151 -2.91 -4.30 0.06
N ARG A 152 -2.74 -5.19 1.02
CA ARG A 152 -3.87 -5.69 1.83
C ARG A 152 -4.60 -4.57 2.57
N ARG A 153 -3.86 -3.60 3.13
CA ARG A 153 -4.47 -2.42 3.78
C ARG A 153 -5.30 -1.58 2.80
N VAL A 154 -4.77 -1.36 1.60
CA VAL A 154 -5.47 -0.63 0.54
C VAL A 154 -6.74 -1.36 0.11
N GLU A 155 -6.70 -2.67 -0.04
CA GLU A 155 -7.87 -3.51 -0.34
C GLU A 155 -8.93 -3.46 0.78
N ASP A 156 -8.50 -3.51 2.04
CA ASP A 156 -9.41 -3.41 3.18
C ASP A 156 -10.06 -2.03 3.28
N LEU A 157 -9.30 -0.96 3.02
CA LEU A 157 -9.83 0.40 2.94
C LEU A 157 -10.87 0.52 1.83
N ASN A 158 -10.59 0.01 0.64
CA ASN A 158 -11.52 0.01 -0.47
C ASN A 158 -12.82 -0.76 -0.13
N ARG A 159 -12.71 -1.90 0.55
CA ARG A 159 -13.89 -2.64 1.02
C ARG A 159 -14.73 -1.83 2.02
N ARG A 160 -14.09 -1.10 2.93
CA ARG A 160 -14.80 -0.22 3.89
C ARG A 160 -15.49 0.94 3.17
N ILE A 161 -14.80 1.60 2.23
CA ILE A 161 -15.38 2.68 1.43
C ILE A 161 -16.61 2.18 0.67
N LYS A 162 -16.53 1.05 -0.02
CA LYS A 162 -17.67 0.45 -0.72
C LYS A 162 -18.86 0.11 0.20
N LYS A 163 -18.58 -0.30 1.44
CA LYS A 163 -19.65 -0.52 2.42
C LYS A 163 -20.33 0.79 2.82
N MET A 164 -19.54 1.83 3.08
CA MET A 164 -20.07 3.16 3.43
C MET A 164 -20.86 3.77 2.26
N GLU A 165 -20.37 3.66 1.02
CA GLU A 165 -21.09 4.10 -0.18
C GLU A 165 -22.48 3.43 -0.27
N LYS A 166 -22.55 2.11 -0.06
CA LYS A 166 -23.84 1.40 -0.07
C LYS A 166 -24.77 1.79 1.09
N GLN A 167 -24.21 2.13 2.25
CA GLN A 167 -25.01 2.63 3.36
C GLN A 167 -25.55 4.02 3.06
N LEU A 168 -24.71 4.93 2.61
CA LEU A 168 -25.14 6.26 2.19
C LEU A 168 -26.20 6.22 1.09
N GLU A 169 -26.07 5.33 0.10
CA GLU A 169 -27.09 5.17 -0.94
C GLU A 169 -28.44 4.71 -0.36
N LYS A 170 -28.44 3.85 0.64
CA LYS A 170 -29.67 3.45 1.33
C LYS A 170 -30.26 4.58 2.15
N ASP A 171 -29.42 5.29 2.90
CA ASP A 171 -29.85 6.41 3.75
C ASP A 171 -30.42 7.55 2.89
N VAL A 172 -29.81 7.83 1.73
CA VAL A 172 -30.31 8.81 0.77
C VAL A 172 -31.69 8.41 0.23
N LYS A 173 -31.89 7.14 -0.15
CA LYS A 173 -33.21 6.65 -0.61
C LYS A 173 -34.26 6.75 0.48
N GLU A 174 -33.94 6.40 1.71
CA GLU A 174 -34.86 6.50 2.84
C GLU A 174 -35.25 7.95 3.12
N ILE A 175 -34.28 8.88 3.05
CA ILE A 175 -34.55 10.32 3.19
C ILE A 175 -35.43 10.81 2.03
N GLU A 176 -35.14 10.39 0.79
CA GLU A 176 -35.94 10.78 -0.38
C GLU A 176 -37.40 10.29 -0.28
N GLU A 177 -37.60 9.05 0.18
CA GLU A 177 -38.92 8.48 0.44
C GLU A 177 -39.67 9.26 1.55
N THR A 178 -38.98 9.55 2.66
CA THR A 178 -39.57 10.31 3.77
C THR A 178 -39.93 11.74 3.37
N VAL A 179 -39.04 12.42 2.63
CA VAL A 179 -39.31 13.76 2.11
C VAL A 179 -40.50 13.74 1.12
N SER A 180 -40.56 12.76 0.22
CA SER A 180 -41.67 12.63 -0.75
C SER A 180 -43.01 12.36 -0.03
N ALA A 181 -43.00 11.56 1.01
CA ALA A 181 -44.19 11.29 1.84
C ALA A 181 -44.63 12.56 2.57
N MET A 182 -43.71 13.33 3.17
CA MET A 182 -44.02 14.59 3.84
C MET A 182 -44.60 15.65 2.85
N VAL A 183 -44.03 15.74 1.66
CA VAL A 183 -44.54 16.67 0.62
C VAL A 183 -45.95 16.28 0.19
N LYS A 184 -46.23 14.99 -0.02
CA LYS A 184 -47.57 14.50 -0.34
C LYS A 184 -48.56 14.78 0.78
N THR A 185 -48.18 14.55 2.03
CA THR A 185 -49.04 14.82 3.20
C THR A 185 -49.35 16.31 3.31
N LYS A 186 -48.34 17.19 3.14
CA LYS A 186 -48.53 18.64 3.15
C LYS A 186 -49.41 19.15 1.99
N ALA A 187 -49.20 18.61 0.78
CA ALA A 187 -50.03 18.94 -0.37
C ALA A 187 -51.48 18.52 -0.19
N ASN A 188 -51.74 17.35 0.38
CA ASN A 188 -53.08 16.87 0.70
C ASN A 188 -53.75 17.72 1.79
N ALA A 189 -53.03 18.10 2.85
CA ALA A 189 -53.52 18.98 3.89
C ALA A 189 -53.90 20.37 3.34
N ALA A 190 -53.01 20.98 2.53
CA ALA A 190 -53.30 22.25 1.89
C ALA A 190 -54.49 22.18 0.95
N ARG A 191 -54.71 21.08 0.25
CA ARG A 191 -55.88 20.88 -0.62
C ARG A 191 -57.18 20.74 0.19
N SER A 192 -57.15 20.02 1.29
CA SER A 192 -58.32 19.89 2.17
C SER A 192 -58.70 21.24 2.81
N ASP A 193 -57.74 22.04 3.22
CA ASP A 193 -57.98 23.36 3.80
C ASP A 193 -58.58 24.34 2.76
N THR A 194 -58.11 24.29 1.52
CA THR A 194 -58.66 25.11 0.42
C THR A 194 -60.08 24.67 0.07
N GLU A 195 -60.36 23.40 0.05
CA GLU A 195 -61.68 22.84 -0.23
C GLU A 195 -62.70 23.20 0.88
N ASN A 196 -62.29 23.09 2.13
CA ASN A 196 -63.09 23.50 3.28
C ASN A 196 -63.38 25.01 3.28
N THR A 197 -62.37 25.83 2.93
CA THR A 197 -62.54 27.26 2.85
C THR A 197 -63.48 27.66 1.69
N MET A 198 -63.39 27.01 0.53
CA MET A 198 -64.33 27.20 -0.57
C MET A 198 -65.77 26.82 -0.21
N LEU A 199 -65.93 25.66 0.45
CA LEU A 199 -67.26 25.22 0.86
C LEU A 199 -67.87 26.12 1.92
N SER A 200 -67.13 26.69 2.84
CA SER A 200 -67.61 27.69 3.79
C SER A 200 -68.00 28.97 3.10
N THR A 201 -67.20 29.45 2.18
CA THR A 201 -67.52 30.68 1.40
C THR A 201 -68.77 30.53 0.52
N ILE A 202 -68.95 29.36 -0.08
CA ILE A 202 -70.14 29.03 -0.87
C ILE A 202 -71.43 28.99 0.05
N LYS A 203 -71.29 28.38 1.26
CA LYS A 203 -72.38 28.37 2.23
C LYS A 203 -72.79 29.80 2.66
N ASP A 204 -71.83 30.65 3.02
CA ASP A 204 -72.03 32.01 3.43
C ASP A 204 -72.68 32.85 2.29
N PHE A 205 -72.27 32.60 1.05
CA PHE A 205 -72.87 33.30 -0.12
C PHE A 205 -74.30 32.83 -0.37
N ARG A 206 -74.61 31.56 -0.19
CA ARG A 206 -75.92 30.98 -0.35
C ARG A 206 -76.89 31.50 0.71
N GLU A 207 -76.39 31.65 1.95
CA GLU A 207 -77.18 32.21 3.07
C GLU A 207 -77.47 33.70 2.86
N LYS A 208 -76.51 34.50 2.36
CA LYS A 208 -76.70 35.94 1.99
C LYS A 208 -77.68 36.15 0.85
N MET A 209 -77.77 35.23 -0.08
CA MET A 209 -78.67 35.33 -1.24
C MET A 209 -80.10 34.82 -0.91
N GLY A 210 -80.42 34.41 0.32
CA GLY A 210 -81.77 33.99 0.72
C GLY A 210 -82.27 32.73 0.00
N MET A 211 -81.40 31.92 -0.58
CA MET A 211 -81.72 30.66 -1.24
C MET A 211 -81.68 29.51 -0.24
N SER A 212 -82.48 29.57 0.82
CA SER A 212 -82.81 28.42 1.65
C SER A 212 -83.89 27.60 0.97
N GLY A 213 -83.47 26.48 0.35
CA GLY A 213 -84.41 25.50 -0.12
C GLY A 213 -84.39 24.32 0.85
#